data_839113c715cc4f493d31ffde81b7e5d9
#
_entry.id   839113c715cc4f493d31ffde81b7e5d9
#
_cell.length_a   1.000
_cell.length_b   1.000
_cell.length_c   1.000
_cell.angle_alpha   90.00
_cell.angle_beta   90.00
_cell.angle_gamma   90.00
#
_symmetry.space_group_name_H-M   'P 1'
#
loop_
_entity.id
_entity.type
_entity.pdbx_description
1 polymer ?
#
loop_
_entity_poly.entity_id
_entity_poly.type
_entity_poly.pdbx_seq_one_letter_code
_entity_poly.pdbx_strand_id
1 'polypeptide(L)' 'MRIEDELKILAVKTGMTLTEMGRRMDKSPQAFSQKIKRGTFTLDDLQEIAMVTGSRFECAFVLPNGDVSRLEERDDPIY' A
#
# COMPACT_ATOMS: atom_id res chain seq x y z
N MET A 1 7.99 -11.26 -4.05
CA MET A 1 8.01 -9.95 -3.38
C MET A 1 7.21 -10.04 -2.09
N ARG A 2 7.78 -9.54 -1.02
CA ARG A 2 7.10 -9.53 0.27
C ARG A 2 6.66 -8.10 0.58
N ILE A 3 5.41 -7.95 1.01
CA ILE A 3 4.88 -6.63 1.33
C ILE A 3 5.69 -5.94 2.43
N GLU A 4 6.21 -6.71 3.38
CA GLU A 4 7.04 -6.16 4.45
C GLU A 4 8.24 -5.41 3.90
N ASP A 5 8.94 -6.01 2.92
CA ASP A 5 10.12 -5.39 2.33
C ASP A 5 9.76 -4.12 1.57
N GLU A 6 8.65 -4.15 0.83
CA GLU A 6 8.20 -2.98 0.10
C GLU A 6 7.81 -1.82 1.03
N LEU A 7 7.17 -2.12 2.16
CA LEU A 7 6.81 -1.09 3.11
C LEU A 7 8.04 -0.50 3.79
N LYS A 8 9.07 -1.31 4.06
CA LYS A 8 10.33 -0.80 4.60
C LYS A 8 11.01 0.14 3.62
N ILE A 9 11.02 -0.22 2.35
CA ILE A 9 11.58 0.65 1.30
C ILE A 9 10.80 1.96 1.22
N LEU A 10 9.48 1.88 1.23
CA LEU A 10 8.64 3.08 1.18
C LEU A 10 8.89 3.97 2.38
N ALA A 11 9.02 3.39 3.58
CA ALA A 11 9.30 4.16 4.78
C ALA A 11 10.60 4.94 4.65
N VAL A 12 11.66 4.27 4.17
CA VAL A 12 12.95 4.93 3.95
C VAL A 12 12.82 6.07 2.96
N LYS A 13 12.14 5.82 1.84
CA LYS A 13 12.00 6.83 0.77
C LYS A 13 11.18 8.03 1.20
N THR A 14 10.24 7.85 2.11
CA THR A 14 9.38 8.94 2.58
C THR A 14 9.87 9.56 3.90
N GLY A 15 11.02 9.10 4.42
CA GLY A 15 11.58 9.63 5.65
C GLY A 15 10.75 9.28 6.88
N MET A 16 10.10 8.15 6.87
CA MET A 16 9.14 7.74 7.89
C MET A 16 9.53 6.37 8.44
N THR A 17 9.17 6.08 9.70
CA THR A 17 9.33 4.74 10.23
C THR A 17 8.03 3.94 10.03
N LEU A 18 8.13 2.62 10.11
CA LEU A 18 6.93 1.79 10.05
C LEU A 18 5.97 2.08 11.20
N THR A 19 6.52 2.39 12.38
CA THR A 19 5.72 2.77 13.54
C THR A 19 4.92 4.03 13.25
N GLU A 20 5.57 5.04 12.67
CA GLU A 20 4.91 6.29 12.29
C GLU A 20 3.82 6.06 11.24
N MET A 21 4.12 5.21 10.27
CA MET A 21 3.15 4.86 9.24
C MET A 21 1.89 4.24 9.86
N GLY A 22 2.06 3.28 10.76
CA GLY A 22 0.95 2.65 11.45
C GLY A 22 0.15 3.63 12.30
N ARG A 23 0.87 4.55 12.97
CA ARG A 23 0.21 5.57 13.79
C ARG A 23 -0.70 6.47 12.94
N ARG A 24 -0.24 6.87 11.77
CA ARG A 24 -1.03 7.70 10.87
C ARG A 24 -2.25 6.97 10.31
N MET A 25 -2.23 5.65 10.37
CA MET A 25 -3.36 4.82 9.99
C MET A 25 -4.25 4.45 11.18
N ASP A 26 -4.06 5.11 12.32
CA ASP A 26 -4.79 4.84 13.56
C ASP A 26 -4.64 3.40 14.05
N LYS A 27 -3.46 2.83 13.84
CA LYS A 27 -3.17 1.48 14.30
C LYS A 27 -2.11 1.50 15.37
N SER A 28 -2.26 0.62 16.38
CA SER A 28 -1.22 0.44 17.37
C SER A 28 0.01 -0.19 16.71
N PRO A 29 1.22 0.03 17.25
CA PRO A 29 2.43 -0.60 16.70
C PRO A 29 2.31 -2.12 16.61
N GLN A 30 1.69 -2.74 17.60
CA GLN A 30 1.52 -4.19 17.63
C GLN A 30 0.58 -4.68 16.53
N ALA A 31 -0.55 -4.01 16.36
CA ALA A 31 -1.52 -4.37 15.34
C ALA A 31 -0.93 -4.23 13.93
N PHE A 32 -0.22 -3.13 13.70
CA PHE A 32 0.40 -2.89 12.40
C PHE A 32 1.52 -3.89 12.12
N SER A 33 2.34 -4.17 13.12
CA SER A 33 3.42 -5.15 12.99
C SER A 33 2.87 -6.55 12.67
N GLN A 34 1.78 -6.96 13.31
CA GLN A 34 1.16 -8.25 13.03
C GLN A 34 0.60 -8.29 11.61
N LYS A 35 -0.02 -7.20 11.17
CA LYS A 35 -0.57 -7.11 9.83
C LYS A 35 0.54 -7.25 8.78
N ILE A 36 1.67 -6.60 9.00
CA ILE A 36 2.82 -6.71 8.11
C ILE A 36 3.33 -8.15 8.06
N LYS A 37 3.46 -8.79 9.21
CA LYS A 37 3.96 -10.17 9.28
C LYS A 37 3.05 -11.16 8.58
N ARG A 38 1.74 -10.95 8.68
CA ARG A 38 0.76 -11.81 8.02
C ARG A 38 0.66 -11.52 6.53
N GLY A 39 1.05 -10.32 6.10
CA GLY A 39 0.96 -9.92 4.71
C GLY A 39 -0.48 -9.78 4.21
N THR A 40 -1.44 -9.55 5.10
CA THR A 40 -2.86 -9.50 4.76
C THR A 40 -3.31 -8.08 4.46
N PHE A 41 -2.76 -7.50 3.41
CA PHE A 41 -3.12 -6.14 2.98
C PHE A 41 -4.12 -6.21 1.84
N THR A 42 -5.19 -5.43 1.96
CA THR A 42 -6.15 -5.23 0.88
C THR A 42 -5.72 -4.06 0.02
N LEU A 43 -6.36 -3.87 -1.13
CA LEU A 43 -6.08 -2.69 -1.95
C LEU A 43 -6.40 -1.41 -1.20
N ASP A 44 -7.47 -1.41 -0.39
CA ASP A 44 -7.81 -0.26 0.42
C ASP A 44 -6.70 0.07 1.43
N ASP A 45 -6.11 -0.96 2.04
CA ASP A 45 -4.98 -0.78 2.95
C ASP A 45 -3.80 -0.13 2.24
N LEU A 46 -3.49 -0.59 1.03
CA LEU A 46 -2.35 -0.06 0.28
C LEU A 46 -2.59 1.37 -0.17
N GLN A 47 -3.82 1.71 -0.53
CA GLN A 47 -4.18 3.08 -0.86
C GLN A 47 -4.10 3.99 0.35
N GLU A 48 -4.50 3.51 1.53
CA GLU A 48 -4.37 4.27 2.77
C GLU A 48 -2.90 4.53 3.11
N ILE A 49 -2.05 3.51 2.93
CA ILE A 49 -0.60 3.67 3.12
C ILE A 49 -0.06 4.74 2.17
N ALA A 50 -0.47 4.72 0.91
CA ALA A 50 -0.05 5.74 -0.04
C ALA A 50 -0.46 7.13 0.44
N MET A 51 -1.69 7.26 0.93
CA MET A 51 -2.21 8.54 1.39
C MET A 51 -1.39 9.10 2.57
N VAL A 52 -1.14 8.26 3.59
CA VAL A 52 -0.45 8.74 4.80
C VAL A 52 1.04 9.00 4.55
N THR A 53 1.61 8.46 3.50
CA THR A 53 3.01 8.70 3.13
C THR A 53 3.17 9.79 2.07
N GLY A 54 2.07 10.34 1.57
CA GLY A 54 2.11 11.33 0.49
C GLY A 54 2.46 10.73 -0.86
N SER A 55 2.28 9.42 -1.00
CA SER A 55 2.58 8.68 -2.23
C SER A 55 1.30 8.40 -3.01
N ARG A 56 1.45 7.83 -4.19
CA ARG A 56 0.33 7.33 -4.98
C ARG A 56 0.55 5.84 -5.22
N PHE A 57 -0.45 5.05 -4.91
CA PHE A 57 -0.39 3.61 -5.17
C PHE A 57 -0.89 3.33 -6.57
N GLU A 58 -0.09 2.61 -7.35
CA GLU A 58 -0.47 2.18 -8.70
C GLU A 58 -0.40 0.66 -8.77
N CYS A 59 -1.41 0.06 -9.36
CA CYS A 59 -1.50 -1.38 -9.54
C CYS A 59 -2.07 -1.67 -10.92
N ALA A 60 -1.54 -2.66 -11.62
CA ALA A 60 -1.94 -2.90 -12.99
C ALA A 60 -1.83 -4.37 -13.37
N PHE A 61 -2.69 -4.78 -14.29
CA PHE A 61 -2.50 -6.03 -15.01
C PHE A 61 -1.83 -5.73 -16.34
N VAL A 62 -0.80 -6.50 -16.68
CA VAL A 62 -0.13 -6.40 -17.97
C VAL A 62 -0.58 -7.62 -18.79
N LEU A 63 -1.25 -7.35 -19.89
CA LEU A 63 -1.77 -8.40 -20.74
C LEU A 63 -0.67 -9.01 -21.64
N PRO A 64 -0.89 -10.20 -22.18
CA PRO A 64 0.14 -10.85 -23.01
C PRO A 64 0.53 -10.04 -24.24
N ASN A 65 -0.38 -9.20 -24.76
CA ASN A 65 -0.09 -8.35 -25.92
C ASN A 65 0.61 -7.04 -25.57
N GLY A 66 0.93 -6.84 -24.28
CA GLY A 66 1.58 -5.63 -23.81
C GLY A 66 0.66 -4.53 -23.33
N ASP A 67 -0.64 -4.68 -23.49
CA ASP A 67 -1.60 -3.71 -22.96
C ASP A 67 -1.58 -3.72 -21.45
N VAL A 68 -1.86 -2.54 -20.87
CA VAL A 68 -1.85 -2.36 -19.42
C VAL A 68 -3.24 -1.93 -18.96
N SER A 69 -3.77 -2.66 -17.99
CA SER A 69 -5.03 -2.31 -17.34
C SER A 69 -4.71 -1.90 -15.90
N ARG A 70 -4.82 -0.61 -15.59
CA ARG A 70 -4.49 -0.08 -14.27
C ARG A 70 -5.72 -0.08 -13.38
N LEU A 71 -5.49 -0.47 -12.13
CA LEU A 71 -6.49 -0.31 -11.09
C LEU A 71 -6.34 1.10 -10.54
N GLU A 72 -7.38 1.91 -10.75
CA GLU A 72 -7.38 3.29 -10.28
C GLU A 72 -8.57 3.51 -9.37
N GLU A 73 -8.41 4.43 -8.41
CA GLU A 73 -9.51 4.88 -7.60
C GLU A 73 -10.48 5.66 -8.50
N ARG A 74 -11.74 5.25 -8.52
CA ARG A 74 -12.75 5.88 -9.36
C ARG A 74 -13.98 6.18 -8.51
N ASP A 75 -14.62 7.29 -8.84
CA ASP A 75 -15.90 7.64 -8.24
C ASP A 75 -17.04 6.81 -8.81
N ASP A 76 -16.87 6.30 -10.03
CA ASP A 76 -17.87 5.52 -10.75
C ASP A 76 -17.58 4.03 -10.66
N PRO A 77 -18.61 3.18 -10.78
CA PRO A 77 -18.41 1.74 -10.94
C PRO A 77 -17.52 1.43 -12.15
N ILE A 78 -16.76 0.33 -12.06
CA ILE A 78 -15.85 -0.05 -13.13
C ILE A 78 -16.60 -0.57 -14.36
N TYR A 79 -17.81 -1.03 -14.18
CA TYR A 79 -18.64 -1.58 -15.27
C TYR A 79 -19.93 -0.78 -15.43
#